data_7d0bb139b3d8616a7751cbfbded61398
#
_entry.id   7d0bb139b3d8616a7751cbfbded61398
#
_cell.length_a   1.000
_cell.length_b   1.000
_cell.length_c   1.000
_cell.angle_alpha   90.00
_cell.angle_beta   90.00
_cell.angle_gamma   90.00
#
_symmetry.space_group_name_H-M   'P 1'
#
loop_
_entity.id
_entity.type
_entity.pdbx_description
1 polymer ?
#
loop_
_entity_poly.entity_id
_entity_poly.type
_entity_poly.pdbx_seq_one_letter_code
_entity_poly.pdbx_strand_id
1 'polypeptide(L)'
;MTNWISKFNYNPIKPLLESKNNAVIYFTKELLEKPVKDIDYIWNLPEVQEMLKNQAKNGSWPSKTKKNEKHGVKYPLIETWKQLRFLIQQYNMNKTHPSIEKAAEYIFSCQSIEGDIRGILANQYAPYYTGAIMYLLIKAGYDDDPRIKKGFKWLIKMRQDDGGWVIGSPGMIGVKLSRQESNDLTSNINRKTMQAFDKSKPFSAAGTGMVIRAFAVHPSYRRSKYALKAAELLKSKFFKKDNWTSYQHPDNWVRFQYPFWWTNIISALDSISLIGLPHEDDDIKNVLKWLIKKQQKDGLWNVSYSQIHKTPDIQKTFEMRLWISLAVCRIFKRFFNNGSI
;
A
#
# COMPACT_ATOMS: atom_id res chain seq x y z
N MET A 1 -23.32 13.52 -16.59
CA MET A 1 -22.15 12.61 -16.69
C MET A 1 -21.11 13.11 -15.73
N THR A 2 -20.54 12.19 -14.95
CA THR A 2 -19.53 12.53 -13.95
C THR A 2 -18.26 13.07 -14.65
N ASN A 3 -17.86 14.29 -14.31
CA ASN A 3 -16.80 15.06 -14.98
C ASN A 3 -15.46 14.28 -15.13
N TRP A 4 -15.14 13.40 -14.18
CA TRP A 4 -13.89 12.65 -14.17
C TRP A 4 -13.78 11.57 -15.26
N ILE A 5 -14.90 10.97 -15.71
CA ILE A 5 -14.88 9.94 -16.76
C ILE A 5 -14.49 10.54 -18.12
N SER A 6 -14.89 11.78 -18.41
CA SER A 6 -14.55 12.47 -19.65
C SER A 6 -13.05 12.82 -19.77
N LYS A 7 -12.27 12.63 -18.70
CA LYS A 7 -10.81 12.84 -18.73
C LYS A 7 -10.04 11.71 -19.41
N PHE A 8 -10.66 10.54 -19.58
CA PHE A 8 -10.02 9.37 -20.17
C PHE A 8 -10.18 9.33 -21.71
N ASN A 9 -9.21 8.72 -22.39
CA ASN A 9 -9.29 8.49 -23.85
C ASN A 9 -10.37 7.46 -24.20
N TYR A 10 -10.55 6.46 -23.33
CA TYR A 10 -11.53 5.39 -23.50
C TYR A 10 -12.32 5.23 -22.20
N ASN A 11 -13.58 4.83 -22.28
CA ASN A 11 -14.42 4.66 -21.11
C ASN A 11 -13.98 3.41 -20.30
N PRO A 12 -13.37 3.56 -19.10
CA PRO A 12 -12.92 2.42 -18.30
C PRO A 12 -14.06 1.70 -17.58
N ILE A 13 -15.22 2.31 -17.48
CA ILE A 13 -16.36 1.79 -16.70
C ILE A 13 -16.99 0.58 -17.37
N LYS A 14 -17.08 0.59 -18.72
CA LYS A 14 -17.68 -0.50 -19.47
C LYS A 14 -16.98 -1.84 -19.17
N PRO A 15 -15.67 -2.02 -19.40
CA PRO A 15 -14.99 -3.28 -19.13
C PRO A 15 -14.99 -3.68 -17.65
N LEU A 16 -15.04 -2.71 -16.71
CA LEU A 16 -15.15 -3.01 -15.28
C LEU A 16 -16.52 -3.60 -14.92
N LEU A 17 -17.62 -3.07 -15.46
CA LEU A 17 -18.98 -3.56 -15.22
C LEU A 17 -19.30 -4.86 -15.97
N GLU A 18 -18.69 -5.07 -17.14
CA GLU A 18 -18.87 -6.29 -17.97
C GLU A 18 -17.91 -7.41 -17.58
N SER A 19 -17.02 -7.18 -16.58
CA SER A 19 -16.09 -8.20 -16.08
C SER A 19 -16.85 -9.35 -15.38
N LYS A 20 -16.22 -10.52 -15.30
CA LYS A 20 -16.73 -11.64 -14.50
C LYS A 20 -16.37 -11.54 -13.00
N ASN A 21 -15.69 -10.47 -12.58
CA ASN A 21 -15.26 -10.30 -11.20
C ASN A 21 -16.33 -9.54 -10.40
N ASN A 22 -17.06 -10.26 -9.56
CA ASN A 22 -18.18 -9.71 -8.77
C ASN A 22 -17.78 -8.57 -7.85
N ALA A 23 -16.58 -8.62 -7.24
CA ALA A 23 -16.09 -7.56 -6.37
C ALA A 23 -15.75 -6.30 -7.18
N VAL A 24 -15.12 -6.44 -8.35
CA VAL A 24 -14.84 -5.29 -9.24
C VAL A 24 -16.15 -4.64 -9.70
N ILE A 25 -17.15 -5.44 -10.11
CA ILE A 25 -18.48 -4.93 -10.50
C ILE A 25 -19.12 -4.16 -9.35
N TYR A 26 -19.11 -4.75 -8.15
CA TYR A 26 -19.66 -4.13 -6.94
C TYR A 26 -19.04 -2.76 -6.68
N PHE A 27 -17.71 -2.70 -6.56
CA PHE A 27 -17.01 -1.45 -6.26
C PHE A 27 -17.02 -0.43 -7.41
N THR A 28 -17.24 -0.89 -8.65
CA THR A 28 -17.47 0.03 -9.77
C THR A 28 -18.86 0.67 -9.68
N LYS A 29 -19.89 -0.09 -9.28
CA LYS A 29 -21.23 0.47 -9.02
C LYS A 29 -21.19 1.46 -7.87
N GLU A 30 -20.54 1.11 -6.75
CA GLU A 30 -20.34 2.02 -5.61
C GLU A 30 -19.62 3.32 -6.03
N LEU A 31 -18.55 3.20 -6.83
CA LEU A 31 -17.82 4.35 -7.38
C LEU A 31 -18.72 5.28 -8.21
N LEU A 32 -19.70 4.72 -8.89
CA LEU A 32 -20.70 5.43 -9.69
C LEU A 32 -21.94 5.87 -8.88
N GLU A 33 -21.93 5.66 -7.57
CA GLU A 33 -23.06 5.98 -6.66
C GLU A 33 -24.36 5.26 -7.07
N LYS A 34 -24.21 4.07 -7.70
CA LYS A 34 -25.34 3.21 -8.04
C LYS A 34 -25.67 2.27 -6.87
N PRO A 35 -26.93 1.81 -6.78
CA PRO A 35 -27.31 0.83 -5.76
C PRO A 35 -26.44 -0.42 -5.82
N VAL A 36 -25.98 -0.86 -4.66
CA VAL A 36 -25.23 -2.11 -4.47
C VAL A 36 -25.91 -2.96 -3.38
N LYS A 37 -25.61 -4.24 -3.37
CA LYS A 37 -26.00 -5.15 -2.28
C LYS A 37 -25.26 -4.77 -0.99
N ASP A 38 -25.65 -5.37 0.14
CA ASP A 38 -24.86 -5.29 1.35
C ASP A 38 -23.44 -5.82 1.12
N ILE A 39 -22.47 -5.25 1.83
CA ILE A 39 -21.05 -5.63 1.71
C ILE A 39 -20.81 -7.12 2.03
N ASP A 40 -21.65 -7.71 2.85
CA ASP A 40 -21.60 -9.15 3.18
C ASP A 40 -21.69 -10.03 1.94
N TYR A 41 -22.35 -9.57 0.86
CA TYR A 41 -22.33 -10.26 -0.42
C TYR A 41 -20.90 -10.46 -0.94
N ILE A 42 -20.04 -9.46 -0.78
CA ILE A 42 -18.63 -9.52 -1.21
C ILE A 42 -17.81 -10.40 -0.28
N TRP A 43 -18.06 -10.34 1.02
CA TRP A 43 -17.34 -11.14 2.01
C TRP A 43 -17.66 -12.63 1.91
N ASN A 44 -18.84 -12.98 1.39
CA ASN A 44 -19.25 -14.36 1.15
C ASN A 44 -18.82 -14.92 -0.22
N LEU A 45 -18.05 -14.21 -1.01
CA LEU A 45 -17.50 -14.74 -2.26
C LEU A 45 -16.56 -15.93 -1.98
N PRO A 46 -16.57 -16.98 -2.84
CA PRO A 46 -15.77 -18.19 -2.62
C PRO A 46 -14.28 -17.91 -2.40
N GLU A 47 -13.71 -16.98 -3.16
CA GLU A 47 -12.30 -16.60 -3.05
C GLU A 47 -11.97 -15.92 -1.71
N VAL A 48 -12.91 -15.18 -1.12
CA VAL A 48 -12.76 -14.57 0.21
C VAL A 48 -12.84 -15.65 1.28
N GLN A 49 -13.84 -16.52 1.20
CA GLN A 49 -14.02 -17.60 2.17
C GLN A 49 -12.83 -18.58 2.17
N GLU A 50 -12.22 -18.86 1.01
CA GLU A 50 -11.01 -19.69 0.94
C GLU A 50 -9.80 -19.02 1.61
N MET A 51 -9.67 -17.69 1.51
CA MET A 51 -8.64 -16.98 2.25
C MET A 51 -8.86 -17.05 3.77
N LEU A 52 -10.11 -16.87 4.22
CA LEU A 52 -10.46 -16.87 5.65
C LEU A 52 -10.28 -18.25 6.30
N LYS A 53 -10.56 -19.33 5.58
CA LYS A 53 -10.47 -20.72 6.02
C LYS A 53 -9.07 -21.10 6.56
N ASN A 54 -8.04 -20.43 6.07
CA ASN A 54 -6.66 -20.70 6.45
C ASN A 54 -6.18 -19.87 7.68
N GLN A 55 -7.06 -19.10 8.33
CA GLN A 55 -6.73 -18.32 9.50
C GLN A 55 -6.56 -19.20 10.74
N ALA A 56 -5.46 -19.03 11.46
CA ALA A 56 -5.21 -19.73 12.72
C ALA A 56 -6.07 -19.17 13.87
N LYS A 57 -6.22 -19.93 14.95
CA LYS A 57 -7.03 -19.55 16.13
C LYS A 57 -6.60 -18.22 16.76
N ASN A 58 -5.29 -17.91 16.72
CA ASN A 58 -4.73 -16.64 17.22
C ASN A 58 -4.91 -15.46 16.28
N GLY A 59 -5.62 -15.61 15.16
CA GLY A 59 -5.88 -14.56 14.18
C GLY A 59 -4.82 -14.40 13.10
N SER A 60 -3.68 -15.06 13.18
CA SER A 60 -2.64 -15.01 12.14
C SER A 60 -2.94 -15.95 10.97
N TRP A 61 -2.23 -15.76 9.86
CA TRP A 61 -2.13 -16.76 8.81
C TRP A 61 -0.77 -17.47 8.90
N PRO A 62 -0.76 -18.82 8.95
CA PRO A 62 0.48 -19.58 9.02
C PRO A 62 1.32 -19.46 7.76
N SER A 63 2.62 -19.45 7.91
CA SER A 63 3.52 -19.52 6.78
C SER A 63 3.49 -20.90 6.14
N LYS A 64 3.36 -20.97 4.81
CA LYS A 64 3.44 -22.23 4.05
C LYS A 64 4.87 -22.79 4.00
N THR A 65 5.87 -21.98 4.28
CA THR A 65 7.26 -22.42 4.33
C THR A 65 7.65 -22.76 5.76
N LYS A 66 8.06 -24.03 6.00
CA LYS A 66 8.74 -24.47 7.23
C LYS A 66 10.14 -23.82 7.32
N LYS A 67 10.22 -22.50 7.28
CA LYS A 67 11.45 -21.80 7.62
C LYS A 67 11.45 -21.72 9.14
N ASN A 68 12.44 -22.39 9.76
CA ASN A 68 12.68 -22.19 11.17
C ASN A 68 12.67 -20.71 11.46
N GLU A 69 12.04 -20.29 12.56
CA GLU A 69 12.03 -18.91 13.08
C GLU A 69 13.45 -18.47 13.47
N LYS A 70 14.44 -18.87 12.64
CA LYS A 70 15.82 -18.46 12.79
C LYS A 70 15.82 -16.95 12.64
N HIS A 71 16.35 -16.31 13.68
CA HIS A 71 16.67 -14.87 13.63
C HIS A 71 15.52 -13.87 13.93
N GLY A 72 14.45 -14.23 14.63
CA GLY A 72 13.45 -13.27 15.11
C GLY A 72 12.48 -12.73 14.05
N VAL A 73 12.47 -13.29 12.83
CA VAL A 73 11.47 -12.97 11.80
C VAL A 73 10.16 -13.68 12.14
N LYS A 74 9.10 -12.92 12.32
CA LYS A 74 7.74 -13.43 12.55
C LYS A 74 7.05 -13.72 11.20
N TYR A 75 7.27 -14.92 10.66
CA TYR A 75 6.66 -15.32 9.39
C TYR A 75 5.13 -15.26 9.38
N PRO A 76 4.42 -15.64 10.47
CA PRO A 76 2.97 -15.44 10.53
C PRO A 76 2.55 -13.98 10.40
N LEU A 77 3.33 -13.01 10.88
CA LEU A 77 3.04 -11.58 10.69
C LEU A 77 3.14 -11.18 9.21
N ILE A 78 4.14 -11.71 8.49
CA ILE A 78 4.31 -11.48 7.06
C ILE A 78 3.10 -12.03 6.29
N GLU A 79 2.70 -13.27 6.57
CA GLU A 79 1.56 -13.88 5.89
C GLU A 79 0.24 -13.18 6.25
N THR A 80 0.03 -12.82 7.53
CA THR A 80 -1.14 -12.06 7.96
C THR A 80 -1.23 -10.72 7.24
N TRP A 81 -0.13 -9.98 7.15
CA TRP A 81 -0.09 -8.74 6.39
C TRP A 81 -0.41 -8.94 4.89
N LYS A 82 0.12 -10.02 4.28
CA LYS A 82 -0.21 -10.36 2.89
C LYS A 82 -1.70 -10.63 2.70
N GLN A 83 -2.32 -11.43 3.55
CA GLN A 83 -3.75 -11.74 3.46
C GLN A 83 -4.62 -10.50 3.69
N LEU A 84 -4.32 -9.71 4.71
CA LEU A 84 -5.04 -8.47 4.98
C LEU A 84 -4.96 -7.47 3.83
N ARG A 85 -3.87 -7.47 3.06
CA ARG A 85 -3.81 -6.63 1.85
C ARG A 85 -4.91 -6.97 0.86
N PHE A 86 -5.21 -8.23 0.64
CA PHE A 86 -6.32 -8.65 -0.22
C PHE A 86 -7.66 -8.36 0.46
N LEU A 87 -7.88 -8.89 1.65
CA LEU A 87 -9.15 -8.80 2.36
C LEU A 87 -9.63 -7.35 2.56
N ILE A 88 -8.72 -6.43 2.87
CA ILE A 88 -9.06 -5.04 3.15
C ILE A 88 -9.04 -4.19 1.86
N GLN A 89 -8.03 -4.33 0.99
CA GLN A 89 -7.94 -3.44 -0.17
C GLN A 89 -8.85 -3.86 -1.33
N GLN A 90 -9.05 -5.18 -1.54
CA GLN A 90 -9.92 -5.66 -2.63
C GLN A 90 -11.35 -5.88 -2.17
N TYR A 91 -11.55 -6.40 -0.96
CA TYR A 91 -12.87 -6.81 -0.51
C TYR A 91 -13.45 -5.89 0.58
N ASN A 92 -12.75 -4.82 0.93
CA ASN A 92 -13.15 -3.81 1.91
C ASN A 92 -13.59 -4.40 3.26
N MET A 93 -13.00 -5.55 3.64
CA MET A 93 -13.28 -6.15 4.94
C MET A 93 -12.80 -5.25 6.08
N ASN A 94 -13.55 -5.20 7.16
CA ASN A 94 -13.30 -4.30 8.26
C ASN A 94 -13.52 -4.98 9.63
N LYS A 95 -13.38 -4.23 10.72
CA LYS A 95 -13.42 -4.72 12.11
C LYS A 95 -14.75 -5.35 12.53
N THR A 96 -15.84 -5.19 11.74
CA THR A 96 -17.11 -5.87 12.04
C THR A 96 -17.07 -7.36 11.70
N HIS A 97 -16.10 -7.80 10.89
CA HIS A 97 -15.90 -9.21 10.58
C HIS A 97 -14.94 -9.85 11.60
N PRO A 98 -15.34 -10.96 12.28
CA PRO A 98 -14.54 -11.58 13.36
C PRO A 98 -13.11 -11.98 12.96
N SER A 99 -12.90 -12.38 11.69
CA SER A 99 -11.56 -12.71 11.20
C SER A 99 -10.64 -11.49 11.10
N ILE A 100 -11.17 -10.32 10.76
CA ILE A 100 -10.41 -9.08 10.71
C ILE A 100 -10.08 -8.60 12.12
N GLU A 101 -11.02 -8.70 13.05
CA GLU A 101 -10.80 -8.39 14.46
C GLU A 101 -9.66 -9.23 15.05
N LYS A 102 -9.72 -10.57 14.90
CA LYS A 102 -8.65 -11.47 15.36
C LYS A 102 -7.30 -11.15 14.70
N ALA A 103 -7.29 -10.85 13.40
CA ALA A 103 -6.05 -10.50 12.70
C ALA A 103 -5.46 -9.18 13.19
N ALA A 104 -6.30 -8.18 13.47
CA ALA A 104 -5.86 -6.91 14.04
C ALA A 104 -5.24 -7.10 15.42
N GLU A 105 -5.87 -7.86 16.30
CA GLU A 105 -5.33 -8.17 17.63
C GLU A 105 -3.99 -8.92 17.56
N TYR A 106 -3.88 -9.89 16.64
CA TYR A 106 -2.59 -10.54 16.38
C TYR A 106 -1.50 -9.54 15.95
N ILE A 107 -1.83 -8.61 15.02
CA ILE A 107 -0.88 -7.58 14.58
C ILE A 107 -0.50 -6.65 15.74
N PHE A 108 -1.48 -6.21 16.53
CA PHE A 108 -1.23 -5.37 17.70
C PHE A 108 -0.38 -6.07 18.76
N SER A 109 -0.47 -7.39 18.90
CA SER A 109 0.44 -8.17 19.76
C SER A 109 1.90 -8.14 19.30
N CYS A 110 2.13 -7.75 18.04
CA CYS A 110 3.47 -7.53 17.47
C CYS A 110 3.96 -6.09 17.62
N GLN A 111 3.15 -5.18 18.19
CA GLN A 111 3.55 -3.80 18.41
C GLN A 111 4.53 -3.71 19.59
N SER A 112 5.65 -3.03 19.38
CA SER A 112 6.65 -2.80 20.43
C SER A 112 6.19 -1.76 21.45
N ILE A 113 6.92 -1.66 22.56
CA ILE A 113 6.70 -0.61 23.55
C ILE A 113 6.95 0.79 22.97
N GLU A 114 7.75 0.91 21.93
CA GLU A 114 8.00 2.19 21.22
C GLU A 114 6.86 2.60 20.30
N GLY A 115 6.06 1.66 19.78
CA GLY A 115 4.91 1.91 18.94
C GLY A 115 5.00 1.36 17.50
N ASP A 116 6.15 0.87 17.06
CA ASP A 116 6.30 0.21 15.76
C ASP A 116 5.75 -1.23 15.79
N ILE A 117 5.31 -1.72 14.64
CA ILE A 117 4.92 -3.12 14.45
C ILE A 117 6.16 -3.86 13.96
N ARG A 118 6.67 -4.74 14.83
CA ARG A 118 7.99 -5.37 14.69
C ARG A 118 7.89 -6.87 14.38
N GLY A 119 8.83 -7.36 13.58
CA GLY A 119 8.93 -8.79 13.26
C GLY A 119 9.05 -9.12 11.78
N ILE A 120 8.70 -8.22 10.85
CA ILE A 120 8.91 -8.47 9.41
C ILE A 120 10.40 -8.49 9.08
N LEU A 121 11.15 -7.55 9.62
CA LEU A 121 12.61 -7.52 9.55
C LEU A 121 13.22 -7.88 10.92
N ALA A 122 12.76 -8.97 11.48
CA ALA A 122 13.16 -9.39 12.82
C ALA A 122 13.03 -8.24 13.84
N ASN A 123 14.10 -7.91 14.56
CA ASN A 123 14.11 -6.85 15.57
C ASN A 123 14.60 -5.49 15.02
N GLN A 124 14.56 -5.26 13.69
CA GLN A 124 15.00 -4.01 13.10
C GLN A 124 13.86 -3.00 12.96
N TYR A 125 14.20 -1.71 13.02
CA TYR A 125 13.27 -0.64 12.68
C TYR A 125 12.89 -0.68 11.20
N ALA A 126 11.60 -0.65 10.94
CA ALA A 126 11.06 -0.66 9.58
C ALA A 126 9.85 0.28 9.47
N PRO A 127 10.06 1.61 9.40
CA PRO A 127 8.98 2.58 9.32
C PRO A 127 7.99 2.28 8.19
N TYR A 128 8.50 1.86 7.04
CA TYR A 128 7.70 1.55 5.87
C TYR A 128 6.79 0.33 6.05
N TYR A 129 7.20 -0.71 6.80
CA TYR A 129 6.30 -1.82 7.13
C TYR A 129 5.30 -1.43 8.21
N THR A 130 5.72 -0.70 9.23
CA THR A 130 4.79 -0.18 10.26
C THR A 130 3.71 0.68 9.60
N GLY A 131 4.09 1.63 8.72
CA GLY A 131 3.14 2.45 7.99
C GLY A 131 2.22 1.64 7.08
N ALA A 132 2.76 0.66 6.32
CA ALA A 132 1.96 -0.18 5.43
C ALA A 132 0.95 -1.08 6.18
N ILE A 133 1.29 -1.54 7.37
CA ILE A 133 0.38 -2.33 8.22
C ILE A 133 -0.66 -1.41 8.86
N MET A 134 -0.25 -0.27 9.42
CA MET A 134 -1.17 0.73 9.98
C MET A 134 -2.20 1.20 8.95
N TYR A 135 -1.80 1.39 7.69
CA TYR A 135 -2.72 1.70 6.60
C TYR A 135 -3.87 0.71 6.51
N LEU A 136 -3.60 -0.60 6.60
CA LEU A 136 -4.63 -1.63 6.56
C LEU A 136 -5.52 -1.59 7.81
N LEU A 137 -4.93 -1.45 8.99
CA LEU A 137 -5.69 -1.36 10.24
C LEU A 137 -6.63 -0.15 10.26
N ILE A 138 -6.15 1.01 9.83
CA ILE A 138 -6.97 2.23 9.73
C ILE A 138 -8.11 2.02 8.74
N LYS A 139 -7.84 1.47 7.54
CA LYS A 139 -8.89 1.14 6.58
C LYS A 139 -9.89 0.11 7.12
N ALA A 140 -9.48 -0.75 8.00
CA ALA A 140 -10.36 -1.70 8.68
C ALA A 140 -11.17 -1.09 9.83
N GLY A 141 -11.04 0.22 10.11
CA GLY A 141 -11.81 0.95 11.10
C GLY A 141 -11.18 1.03 12.49
N TYR A 142 -9.85 0.86 12.61
CA TYR A 142 -9.10 1.03 13.86
C TYR A 142 -8.42 2.40 14.00
N ASP A 143 -8.88 3.41 13.25
CA ASP A 143 -8.30 4.76 13.25
C ASP A 143 -8.26 5.41 14.64
N ASP A 144 -9.26 5.19 15.48
CA ASP A 144 -9.31 5.73 16.85
C ASP A 144 -8.57 4.89 17.90
N ASP A 145 -8.06 3.70 17.55
CA ASP A 145 -7.39 2.82 18.49
C ASP A 145 -6.12 3.48 19.06
N PRO A 146 -5.90 3.46 20.39
CA PRO A 146 -4.73 4.08 21.02
C PRO A 146 -3.39 3.49 20.52
N ARG A 147 -3.39 2.24 20.06
CA ARG A 147 -2.21 1.58 19.47
C ARG A 147 -1.86 2.20 18.12
N ILE A 148 -2.85 2.62 17.32
CA ILE A 148 -2.64 3.40 16.08
C ILE A 148 -2.06 4.78 16.41
N LYS A 149 -2.59 5.48 17.41
CA LYS A 149 -2.05 6.78 17.86
C LYS A 149 -0.58 6.65 18.32
N LYS A 150 -0.26 5.57 19.02
CA LYS A 150 1.11 5.23 19.43
C LYS A 150 2.03 4.99 18.23
N GLY A 151 1.56 4.26 17.22
CA GLY A 151 2.27 4.03 15.96
C GLY A 151 2.57 5.33 15.20
N PHE A 152 1.61 6.26 15.12
CA PHE A 152 1.85 7.59 14.50
C PHE A 152 2.91 8.40 15.25
N LYS A 153 2.88 8.42 16.60
CA LYS A 153 3.91 9.09 17.39
C LYS A 153 5.30 8.55 17.04
N TRP A 154 5.42 7.22 16.94
CA TRP A 154 6.66 6.57 16.55
C TRP A 154 7.06 6.91 15.11
N LEU A 155 6.16 6.79 14.13
CA LEU A 155 6.44 7.13 12.73
C LEU A 155 6.93 8.59 12.60
N ILE A 156 6.29 9.53 13.30
CA ILE A 156 6.71 10.94 13.30
C ILE A 156 8.12 11.10 13.87
N LYS A 157 8.45 10.37 14.96
CA LYS A 157 9.79 10.37 15.55
C LYS A 157 10.86 9.81 14.59
N MET A 158 10.48 8.85 13.73
CA MET A 158 11.41 8.16 12.81
C MET A 158 11.61 8.89 11.47
N ARG A 159 11.06 10.08 11.29
CA ARG A 159 11.27 10.88 10.08
C ARG A 159 12.70 11.36 9.95
N GLN A 160 13.15 11.42 8.69
CA GLN A 160 14.37 12.16 8.33
C GLN A 160 14.16 13.67 8.52
N ASP A 161 15.24 14.45 8.56
CA ASP A 161 15.18 15.89 8.74
C ASP A 161 14.48 16.61 7.59
N ASP A 162 14.54 16.03 6.38
CA ASP A 162 13.78 16.51 5.22
C ASP A 162 12.26 16.26 5.31
N GLY A 163 11.83 15.37 6.18
CA GLY A 163 10.43 15.10 6.48
C GLY A 163 9.87 13.80 5.90
N GLY A 164 10.66 13.02 5.20
CA GLY A 164 10.26 11.69 4.70
C GLY A 164 10.75 10.54 5.57
N TRP A 165 10.66 9.32 5.04
CA TRP A 165 11.12 8.09 5.68
C TRP A 165 12.05 7.33 4.76
N VAL A 166 12.85 6.47 5.36
CA VAL A 166 13.81 5.63 4.63
C VAL A 166 13.35 4.19 4.51
N ILE A 167 13.97 3.47 3.57
CA ILE A 167 13.85 2.04 3.40
C ILE A 167 15.20 1.39 3.65
N GLY A 168 15.21 0.29 4.37
CA GLY A 168 16.45 -0.45 4.67
C GLY A 168 17.09 -0.06 6.00
N SER A 169 18.23 -0.69 6.28
CA SER A 169 19.03 -0.44 7.47
C SER A 169 19.97 0.76 7.28
N PRO A 170 20.41 1.41 8.36
CA PRO A 170 21.47 2.41 8.30
C PRO A 170 22.70 1.86 7.54
N GLY A 171 23.28 2.64 6.66
CA GLY A 171 24.44 2.23 5.85
C GLY A 171 24.10 1.73 4.44
N MET A 172 22.82 1.54 4.09
CA MET A 172 22.42 1.10 2.74
C MET A 172 22.29 2.23 1.72
N ILE A 173 22.61 3.47 2.08
CA ILE A 173 22.50 4.63 1.17
C ILE A 173 23.67 4.60 0.17
N GLY A 174 23.33 4.59 -1.12
CA GLY A 174 24.31 4.72 -2.20
C GLY A 174 25.22 3.51 -2.40
N VAL A 175 25.11 2.46 -1.60
CA VAL A 175 25.91 1.25 -1.70
C VAL A 175 25.18 0.21 -2.52
N LYS A 176 25.83 -0.30 -3.56
CA LYS A 176 25.33 -1.44 -4.35
C LYS A 176 25.71 -2.72 -3.60
N LEU A 177 24.80 -3.19 -2.75
CA LEU A 177 25.02 -4.41 -1.98
C LEU A 177 24.70 -5.63 -2.83
N SER A 178 25.52 -6.66 -2.70
CA SER A 178 25.20 -8.00 -3.14
C SER A 178 23.95 -8.52 -2.38
N ARG A 179 23.29 -9.56 -2.91
CA ARG A 179 22.16 -10.20 -2.23
C ARG A 179 22.57 -10.74 -0.85
N GLN A 180 23.81 -11.21 -0.71
CA GLN A 180 24.35 -11.70 0.56
C GLN A 180 24.53 -10.56 1.56
N GLU A 181 25.18 -9.47 1.17
CA GLU A 181 25.38 -8.29 2.03
C GLU A 181 24.02 -7.64 2.41
N SER A 182 23.07 -7.57 1.48
CA SER A 182 21.71 -7.11 1.77
C SER A 182 21.00 -8.04 2.76
N ASN A 183 21.18 -9.36 2.63
CA ASN A 183 20.67 -10.33 3.60
C ASN A 183 21.40 -10.21 4.94
N ASP A 184 22.69 -9.99 4.96
CA ASP A 184 23.48 -9.87 6.18
C ASP A 184 23.18 -8.57 6.92
N LEU A 185 22.94 -7.47 6.22
CA LEU A 185 22.45 -6.20 6.81
C LEU A 185 21.00 -6.28 7.30
N THR A 186 20.15 -7.04 6.61
CA THR A 186 18.79 -7.33 7.06
C THR A 186 18.75 -8.44 8.11
N SER A 187 19.69 -9.38 8.06
CA SER A 187 19.84 -10.50 8.97
C SER A 187 20.83 -10.27 10.12
N ASN A 188 21.40 -9.09 10.27
CA ASN A 188 22.09 -8.68 11.51
C ASN A 188 21.14 -8.60 12.72
N ILE A 189 20.28 -9.51 12.73
CA ILE A 189 19.28 -9.99 13.66
C ILE A 189 19.89 -10.36 15.01
N ASN A 190 21.14 -10.78 15.03
CA ASN A 190 21.92 -11.04 16.25
C ASN A 190 22.45 -9.76 16.92
N ARG A 191 22.27 -8.57 16.34
CA ARG A 191 22.59 -7.33 17.03
C ARG A 191 21.56 -7.07 18.12
N LYS A 192 21.97 -7.23 19.37
CA LYS A 192 21.20 -6.87 20.55
C LYS A 192 20.77 -5.40 20.57
N THR A 193 21.45 -4.54 19.79
CA THR A 193 21.18 -3.12 19.69
C THR A 193 20.61 -2.79 18.32
N MET A 194 19.41 -2.16 18.30
CA MET A 194 18.83 -1.58 17.11
C MET A 194 19.66 -0.37 16.68
N GLN A 195 19.94 -0.28 15.37
CA GLN A 195 20.62 0.90 14.83
C GLN A 195 19.61 2.01 14.59
N ALA A 196 19.88 3.18 15.18
CA ALA A 196 19.16 4.39 14.85
C ALA A 196 19.46 4.81 13.41
N PHE A 197 18.45 5.36 12.72
CA PHE A 197 18.67 5.97 11.41
C PHE A 197 19.41 7.28 11.55
N ASP A 198 20.34 7.54 10.65
CA ASP A 198 20.93 8.87 10.47
C ASP A 198 19.89 9.78 9.81
N LYS A 199 19.32 10.68 10.58
CA LYS A 199 18.22 11.54 10.13
C LYS A 199 18.67 12.59 9.12
N SER A 200 19.97 12.90 9.03
CA SER A 200 20.53 13.84 8.05
C SER A 200 20.51 13.28 6.62
N LYS A 201 20.32 11.98 6.46
CA LYS A 201 20.26 11.33 5.15
C LYS A 201 18.94 11.62 4.44
N PRO A 202 18.94 11.70 3.10
CA PRO A 202 17.75 11.99 2.34
C PRO A 202 16.70 10.88 2.48
N PHE A 203 15.43 11.25 2.32
CA PHE A 203 14.33 10.29 2.31
C PHE A 203 14.41 9.30 1.14
N SER A 204 13.74 8.17 1.29
CA SER A 204 13.42 7.24 0.21
C SER A 204 12.00 7.46 -0.28
N ALA A 205 11.82 7.62 -1.59
CA ALA A 205 10.48 7.71 -2.18
C ALA A 205 9.70 6.40 -1.96
N ALA A 206 10.37 5.24 -2.06
CA ALA A 206 9.76 3.94 -1.80
C ALA A 206 9.28 3.82 -0.33
N GLY A 207 10.12 4.18 0.64
CA GLY A 207 9.78 4.14 2.05
C GLY A 207 8.70 5.15 2.43
N THR A 208 8.86 6.39 1.99
CA THR A 208 7.89 7.47 2.24
C THR A 208 6.52 7.13 1.67
N GLY A 209 6.46 6.61 0.44
CA GLY A 209 5.20 6.22 -0.19
C GLY A 209 4.49 5.05 0.50
N MET A 210 5.19 4.18 1.21
CA MET A 210 4.55 3.14 2.04
C MET A 210 4.00 3.71 3.35
N VAL A 211 4.73 4.64 3.99
CA VAL A 211 4.29 5.25 5.25
C VAL A 211 3.13 6.21 5.04
N ILE A 212 3.19 7.04 4.01
CA ILE A 212 2.19 8.08 3.76
C ILE A 212 0.77 7.52 3.58
N ARG A 213 0.63 6.25 3.15
CA ARG A 213 -0.68 5.60 3.03
C ARG A 213 -1.45 5.59 4.35
N ALA A 214 -0.77 5.34 5.48
CA ALA A 214 -1.40 5.39 6.79
C ALA A 214 -1.92 6.80 7.11
N PHE A 215 -1.12 7.82 6.82
CA PHE A 215 -1.53 9.21 7.00
C PHE A 215 -2.70 9.58 6.09
N ALA A 216 -2.65 9.18 4.82
CA ALA A 216 -3.65 9.52 3.81
C ALA A 216 -5.06 9.00 4.14
N VAL A 217 -5.17 7.82 4.73
CA VAL A 217 -6.47 7.21 5.06
C VAL A 217 -6.99 7.59 6.45
N HIS A 218 -6.15 8.19 7.31
CA HIS A 218 -6.57 8.55 8.66
C HIS A 218 -7.30 9.91 8.67
N PRO A 219 -8.52 10.01 9.22
CA PRO A 219 -9.31 11.25 9.18
C PRO A 219 -8.58 12.48 9.68
N SER A 220 -7.89 12.38 10.83
CA SER A 220 -7.20 13.51 11.47
C SER A 220 -5.79 13.74 10.93
N TYR A 221 -5.03 12.67 10.59
CA TYR A 221 -3.64 12.82 10.19
C TYR A 221 -3.45 13.19 8.72
N ARG A 222 -4.44 12.93 7.84
CA ARG A 222 -4.29 13.20 6.38
C ARG A 222 -4.04 14.66 6.04
N ARG A 223 -4.51 15.61 6.87
CA ARG A 223 -4.28 17.07 6.70
C ARG A 223 -3.17 17.62 7.59
N SER A 224 -2.44 16.75 8.29
CA SER A 224 -1.34 17.18 9.14
C SER A 224 -0.18 17.72 8.31
N LYS A 225 0.61 18.64 8.92
CA LYS A 225 1.87 19.11 8.32
C LYS A 225 2.82 17.99 7.92
N TYR A 226 2.73 16.84 8.59
CA TYR A 226 3.54 15.66 8.31
C TYR A 226 3.12 14.96 7.01
N ALA A 227 1.82 14.79 6.80
CA ALA A 227 1.27 14.21 5.58
C ALA A 227 1.52 15.12 4.37
N LEU A 228 1.25 16.42 4.51
CA LEU A 228 1.47 17.42 3.46
C LEU A 228 2.94 17.45 3.04
N LYS A 229 3.86 17.57 3.99
CA LYS A 229 5.31 17.58 3.70
C LYS A 229 5.77 16.30 3.00
N ALA A 230 5.31 15.15 3.46
CA ALA A 230 5.65 13.85 2.85
C ALA A 230 5.06 13.70 1.44
N ALA A 231 3.86 14.22 1.19
CA ALA A 231 3.24 14.23 -0.14
C ALA A 231 4.03 15.10 -1.13
N GLU A 232 4.47 16.29 -0.69
CA GLU A 232 5.34 17.18 -1.48
C GLU A 232 6.69 16.52 -1.83
N LEU A 233 7.32 15.85 -0.87
CA LEU A 233 8.54 15.10 -1.11
C LEU A 233 8.31 13.95 -2.08
N LEU A 234 7.23 13.19 -1.92
CA LEU A 234 6.93 12.05 -2.75
C LEU A 234 6.69 12.46 -4.22
N LYS A 235 5.88 13.52 -4.46
CA LYS A 235 5.63 14.00 -5.82
C LYS A 235 6.90 14.49 -6.51
N SER A 236 7.82 15.15 -5.77
CA SER A 236 9.08 15.65 -6.32
C SER A 236 10.00 14.55 -6.88
N LYS A 237 9.72 13.28 -6.53
CA LYS A 237 10.46 12.10 -6.99
C LYS A 237 9.75 11.28 -8.07
N PHE A 238 8.62 11.71 -8.57
CA PHE A 238 7.92 10.99 -9.63
C PHE A 238 8.83 10.72 -10.82
N PHE A 239 8.89 9.45 -11.23
CA PHE A 239 9.75 8.93 -12.31
C PHE A 239 11.26 9.16 -12.13
N LYS A 240 11.70 9.66 -10.99
CA LYS A 240 13.11 9.88 -10.67
C LYS A 240 13.68 8.71 -9.89
N LYS A 241 15.01 8.59 -9.94
CA LYS A 241 15.78 7.62 -9.18
C LYS A 241 15.61 7.86 -7.68
N ASP A 242 15.46 6.78 -6.89
CA ASP A 242 15.55 6.85 -5.43
C ASP A 242 17.01 6.92 -4.98
N ASN A 243 17.25 7.46 -3.81
CA ASN A 243 18.60 7.53 -3.22
C ASN A 243 19.01 6.22 -2.52
N TRP A 244 18.06 5.27 -2.34
CA TRP A 244 18.27 4.04 -1.58
C TRP A 244 18.39 2.83 -2.50
N THR A 245 19.34 1.92 -2.20
CA THR A 245 19.90 0.91 -3.10
C THR A 245 18.88 0.02 -3.82
N SER A 246 17.97 -0.60 -3.09
CA SER A 246 17.09 -1.64 -3.65
C SER A 246 15.98 -1.09 -4.57
N TYR A 247 15.70 0.20 -4.50
CA TYR A 247 14.58 0.85 -5.20
C TYR A 247 15.04 2.08 -5.97
N GLN A 248 16.31 2.11 -6.37
CA GLN A 248 16.87 3.25 -7.10
C GLN A 248 16.31 3.42 -8.51
N HIS A 249 15.93 2.31 -9.18
CA HIS A 249 15.58 2.37 -10.60
C HIS A 249 14.24 3.08 -10.80
N PRO A 250 14.15 4.05 -11.73
CA PRO A 250 12.90 4.76 -12.03
C PRO A 250 11.74 3.85 -12.44
N ASP A 251 12.02 2.68 -13.04
CA ASP A 251 11.00 1.70 -13.43
C ASP A 251 10.15 1.19 -12.26
N ASN A 252 10.60 1.34 -11.02
CA ASN A 252 9.78 0.99 -9.88
C ASN A 252 8.49 1.84 -9.81
N TRP A 253 8.52 3.06 -10.34
CA TRP A 253 7.34 3.91 -10.42
C TRP A 253 6.24 3.35 -11.33
N VAL A 254 6.59 2.58 -12.35
CA VAL A 254 5.66 2.02 -13.34
C VAL A 254 5.35 0.54 -13.13
N ARG A 255 5.80 -0.04 -12.04
CA ARG A 255 5.48 -1.42 -11.65
C ARG A 255 4.12 -1.47 -10.96
N PHE A 256 3.06 -1.56 -11.75
CA PHE A 256 1.70 -1.57 -11.25
C PHE A 256 1.31 -2.92 -10.70
N GLN A 257 0.80 -2.91 -9.47
CA GLN A 257 0.18 -4.06 -8.82
C GLN A 257 -0.92 -3.60 -7.87
N TYR A 258 -1.93 -4.41 -7.69
CA TYR A 258 -2.97 -4.24 -6.70
C TYR A 258 -3.31 -5.62 -6.09
N PRO A 259 -3.47 -5.76 -4.79
CA PRO A 259 -3.39 -4.74 -3.74
C PRO A 259 -2.02 -4.07 -3.64
N PHE A 260 -1.99 -2.81 -3.23
CA PHE A 260 -0.75 -2.05 -3.12
C PHE A 260 0.24 -2.72 -2.15
N TRP A 261 1.45 -2.93 -2.63
CA TRP A 261 2.58 -3.37 -1.82
C TRP A 261 3.64 -2.28 -1.75
N TRP A 262 4.53 -2.25 -2.76
CA TRP A 262 5.55 -1.21 -2.87
C TRP A 262 4.96 0.07 -3.44
N THR A 263 5.70 1.16 -3.23
CA THR A 263 5.36 2.45 -3.82
C THR A 263 5.53 2.41 -5.33
N ASN A 264 4.48 2.79 -6.03
CA ASN A 264 4.46 3.07 -7.46
C ASN A 264 3.59 4.30 -7.71
N ILE A 265 3.51 4.76 -8.95
CA ILE A 265 2.81 6.00 -9.28
C ILE A 265 1.32 5.96 -8.88
N ILE A 266 0.65 4.83 -9.06
CA ILE A 266 -0.78 4.70 -8.74
C ILE A 266 -0.98 4.77 -7.22
N SER A 267 -0.17 4.03 -6.44
CA SER A 267 -0.28 4.06 -4.98
C SER A 267 0.14 5.40 -4.36
N ALA A 268 1.06 6.11 -5.01
CA ALA A 268 1.44 7.46 -4.61
C ALA A 268 0.31 8.47 -4.87
N LEU A 269 -0.27 8.46 -6.08
CA LEU A 269 -1.43 9.30 -6.42
C LEU A 269 -2.65 8.98 -5.56
N ASP A 270 -2.88 7.71 -5.22
CA ASP A 270 -3.95 7.31 -4.29
C ASP A 270 -3.81 8.05 -2.96
N SER A 271 -2.61 8.04 -2.37
CA SER A 271 -2.33 8.76 -1.13
C SER A 271 -2.43 10.28 -1.28
N ILE A 272 -1.83 10.83 -2.34
CA ILE A 272 -1.79 12.27 -2.60
C ILE A 272 -3.19 12.84 -2.81
N SER A 273 -4.05 12.12 -3.56
CA SER A 273 -5.45 12.53 -3.78
C SER A 273 -6.29 12.50 -2.49
N LEU A 274 -6.01 11.57 -1.56
CA LEU A 274 -6.67 11.52 -0.25
C LEU A 274 -6.19 12.63 0.70
N ILE A 275 -4.92 13.00 0.62
CA ILE A 275 -4.34 14.12 1.40
C ILE A 275 -4.90 15.46 0.91
N GLY A 276 -5.24 15.54 -0.38
CA GLY A 276 -5.90 16.70 -0.97
C GLY A 276 -4.93 17.70 -1.63
N LEU A 277 -3.79 17.24 -2.17
CA LEU A 277 -2.99 18.09 -3.05
C LEU A 277 -3.77 18.36 -4.34
N PRO A 278 -3.67 19.58 -4.91
CA PRO A 278 -4.44 19.97 -6.08
C PRO A 278 -3.96 19.24 -7.35
N HIS A 279 -4.89 18.89 -8.23
CA HIS A 279 -4.56 18.24 -9.50
C HIS A 279 -3.94 19.19 -10.53
N GLU A 280 -4.03 20.49 -10.29
CA GLU A 280 -3.40 21.56 -11.07
C GLU A 280 -1.88 21.64 -10.84
N ASP A 281 -1.36 21.08 -9.74
CA ASP A 281 0.07 20.98 -9.49
C ASP A 281 0.78 20.31 -10.68
N ASP A 282 1.85 20.90 -11.17
CA ASP A 282 2.50 20.49 -12.41
C ASP A 282 3.02 19.04 -12.37
N ASP A 283 3.59 18.59 -11.26
CA ASP A 283 4.05 17.22 -11.13
C ASP A 283 2.87 16.24 -11.17
N ILE A 284 1.78 16.55 -10.46
CA ILE A 284 0.56 15.73 -10.42
C ILE A 284 -0.11 15.73 -11.80
N LYS A 285 -0.29 16.88 -12.39
CA LYS A 285 -0.89 17.07 -13.73
C LYS A 285 -0.15 16.29 -14.82
N ASN A 286 1.19 16.32 -14.79
CA ASN A 286 2.02 15.58 -15.73
C ASN A 286 1.85 14.06 -15.57
N VAL A 287 1.77 13.58 -14.35
CA VAL A 287 1.54 12.15 -14.08
C VAL A 287 0.12 11.72 -14.48
N LEU A 288 -0.90 12.53 -14.22
CA LEU A 288 -2.26 12.24 -14.67
C LEU A 288 -2.36 12.16 -16.19
N LYS A 289 -1.73 13.10 -16.92
CA LYS A 289 -1.62 13.04 -18.39
C LYS A 289 -0.89 11.79 -18.85
N TRP A 290 0.20 11.41 -18.15
CA TRP A 290 0.95 10.21 -18.48
C TRP A 290 0.10 8.94 -18.26
N LEU A 291 -0.69 8.85 -17.17
CA LEU A 291 -1.62 7.75 -16.95
C LEU A 291 -2.66 7.64 -18.05
N ILE A 292 -3.27 8.75 -18.46
CA ILE A 292 -4.22 8.79 -19.59
C ILE A 292 -3.57 8.24 -20.87
N LYS A 293 -2.33 8.64 -21.16
CA LYS A 293 -1.57 8.13 -22.33
C LYS A 293 -1.28 6.62 -22.25
N LYS A 294 -1.20 6.05 -21.03
CA LYS A 294 -0.96 4.61 -20.82
C LYS A 294 -2.22 3.76 -20.83
N GLN A 295 -3.40 4.37 -20.94
CA GLN A 295 -4.65 3.64 -21.08
C GLN A 295 -4.67 2.85 -22.40
N GLN A 296 -5.14 1.60 -22.33
CA GLN A 296 -5.27 0.74 -23.50
C GLN A 296 -6.61 0.99 -24.22
N LYS A 297 -6.72 0.55 -25.47
CA LYS A 297 -7.93 0.71 -26.30
C LYS A 297 -9.17 0.05 -25.71
N ASP A 298 -8.99 -0.97 -24.85
CA ASP A 298 -10.07 -1.63 -24.10
C ASP A 298 -10.51 -0.84 -22.86
N GLY A 299 -9.95 0.33 -22.61
CA GLY A 299 -10.27 1.20 -21.47
C GLY A 299 -9.51 0.87 -20.18
N LEU A 300 -8.74 -0.19 -20.13
CA LEU A 300 -8.01 -0.63 -18.94
C LEU A 300 -6.54 -0.20 -18.95
N TRP A 301 -5.86 -0.36 -17.80
CA TRP A 301 -4.40 -0.19 -17.69
C TRP A 301 -3.70 -1.52 -17.55
N ASN A 302 -2.52 -1.65 -18.16
CA ASN A 302 -1.71 -2.86 -18.05
C ASN A 302 -1.01 -2.93 -16.69
N VAL A 303 -0.75 -4.16 -16.25
CA VAL A 303 0.11 -4.47 -15.12
C VAL A 303 1.48 -4.87 -15.63
N SER A 304 2.54 -4.42 -14.95
CA SER A 304 3.91 -4.68 -15.37
C SER A 304 4.63 -5.72 -14.52
N TYR A 305 3.93 -6.34 -13.57
CA TYR A 305 4.54 -7.26 -12.60
C TYR A 305 4.58 -8.75 -13.07
N SER A 306 4.26 -9.03 -14.33
CA SER A 306 4.18 -10.38 -14.88
C SER A 306 5.53 -11.11 -15.05
N GLN A 307 6.66 -10.46 -14.73
CA GLN A 307 7.99 -11.04 -14.94
C GLN A 307 8.39 -12.16 -13.96
N ILE A 308 7.57 -12.48 -12.95
CA ILE A 308 7.89 -13.56 -11.99
C ILE A 308 7.49 -14.94 -12.51
N HIS A 309 6.59 -15.02 -13.48
CA HIS A 309 6.15 -16.30 -14.06
C HIS A 309 6.61 -16.42 -15.51
N LYS A 310 7.32 -17.50 -15.83
CA LYS A 310 7.76 -17.84 -17.19
C LYS A 310 6.60 -18.00 -18.18
N THR A 311 5.39 -18.23 -17.68
CA THR A 311 4.12 -18.23 -18.42
C THR A 311 3.14 -17.29 -17.73
N PRO A 312 2.70 -16.19 -18.37
CA PRO A 312 1.69 -15.32 -17.80
C PRO A 312 0.37 -16.09 -17.65
N ASP A 313 -0.17 -16.14 -16.44
CA ASP A 313 -1.56 -16.51 -16.22
C ASP A 313 -2.44 -15.38 -16.79
N ILE A 314 -3.03 -15.61 -17.95
CA ILE A 314 -3.81 -14.62 -18.70
C ILE A 314 -5.01 -14.15 -17.87
N GLN A 315 -5.71 -15.08 -17.21
CA GLN A 315 -6.87 -14.76 -16.38
C GLN A 315 -6.46 -13.90 -15.18
N LYS A 316 -5.44 -14.31 -14.47
CA LYS A 316 -4.92 -13.56 -13.30
C LYS A 316 -4.39 -12.19 -13.70
N THR A 317 -3.72 -12.08 -14.83
CA THR A 317 -3.24 -10.79 -15.36
C THR A 317 -4.41 -9.89 -15.71
N PHE A 318 -5.49 -10.42 -16.32
CA PHE A 318 -6.68 -9.65 -16.62
C PHE A 318 -7.38 -9.16 -15.35
N GLU A 319 -7.53 -9.98 -14.33
CA GLU A 319 -8.08 -9.56 -13.03
C GLU A 319 -7.25 -8.46 -12.38
N MET A 320 -5.93 -8.56 -12.43
CA MET A 320 -5.05 -7.48 -11.93
C MET A 320 -5.24 -6.18 -12.69
N ARG A 321 -5.47 -6.22 -14.02
CA ARG A 321 -5.78 -5.04 -14.84
C ARG A 321 -7.10 -4.40 -14.39
N LEU A 322 -8.12 -5.18 -14.10
CA LEU A 322 -9.40 -4.67 -13.59
C LEU A 322 -9.21 -3.90 -12.28
N TRP A 323 -8.51 -4.47 -11.32
CA TRP A 323 -8.25 -3.84 -10.02
C TRP A 323 -7.41 -2.55 -10.13
N ILE A 324 -6.37 -2.56 -10.95
CA ILE A 324 -5.56 -1.36 -11.22
C ILE A 324 -6.41 -0.27 -11.87
N SER A 325 -7.25 -0.64 -12.83
CA SER A 325 -8.09 0.32 -13.53
C SER A 325 -9.16 0.92 -12.60
N LEU A 326 -9.74 0.12 -11.72
CA LEU A 326 -10.64 0.62 -10.68
C LEU A 326 -9.92 1.58 -9.71
N ALA A 327 -8.67 1.28 -9.33
CA ALA A 327 -7.87 2.18 -8.48
C ALA A 327 -7.60 3.52 -9.20
N VAL A 328 -7.25 3.50 -10.49
CA VAL A 328 -7.09 4.71 -11.30
C VAL A 328 -8.40 5.51 -11.37
N CYS A 329 -9.55 4.85 -11.59
CA CYS A 329 -10.85 5.51 -11.60
C CYS A 329 -11.15 6.20 -10.27
N ARG A 330 -10.86 5.56 -9.12
CA ARG A 330 -11.01 6.16 -7.79
C ARG A 330 -10.15 7.41 -7.60
N ILE A 331 -8.90 7.38 -8.08
CA ILE A 331 -7.98 8.53 -8.04
C ILE A 331 -8.53 9.69 -8.87
N PHE A 332 -8.96 9.42 -10.11
CA PHE A 332 -9.52 10.46 -10.98
C PHE A 332 -10.83 11.02 -10.42
N LYS A 333 -11.71 10.19 -9.86
CA LYS A 333 -12.92 10.69 -9.19
C LYS A 333 -12.57 11.67 -8.08
N ARG A 334 -11.58 11.36 -7.21
CA ARG A 334 -11.17 12.26 -6.13
C ARG A 334 -10.59 13.58 -6.64
N PHE A 335 -9.77 13.55 -7.69
CA PHE A 335 -9.16 14.75 -8.22
C PHE A 335 -10.14 15.65 -8.99
N PHE A 336 -11.14 15.08 -9.67
CA PHE A 336 -11.97 15.84 -10.61
C PHE A 336 -13.45 15.99 -10.20
N ASN A 337 -13.91 15.27 -9.17
CA ASN A 337 -15.24 15.47 -8.60
C ASN A 337 -15.23 16.29 -7.30
N ASN A 338 -14.08 16.48 -6.65
CA ASN A 338 -13.97 17.28 -5.43
C ASN A 338 -13.96 18.80 -5.75
N GLY A 339 -14.91 19.26 -6.50
CA GLY A 339 -15.22 20.68 -6.62
C GLY A 339 -16.07 21.19 -5.46
N SER A 340 -15.89 20.68 -4.24
CA SER A 340 -16.48 21.21 -3.02
C SER A 340 -16.10 20.32 -1.83
N ILE A 341 -14.99 20.56 -1.17
CA ILE A 341 -14.78 20.26 0.26
C ILE A 341 -14.25 21.52 0.92
#